data_3ee094bbc982258328d136ddb94abf19
#
_entry.id   3ee094bbc982258328d136ddb94abf19
#
_cell.length_a   1.000
_cell.length_b   1.000
_cell.length_c   1.000
_cell.angle_alpha   90.00
_cell.angle_beta   90.00
_cell.angle_gamma   90.00
#
_symmetry.space_group_name_H-M   'P 1'
#
loop_
_entity.id
_entity.type
_entity.pdbx_description
1 polymer ?
#
loop_
_entity_poly.entity_id
_entity_poly.type
_entity_poly.pdbx_seq_one_letter_code
_entity_poly.pdbx_strand_id
1 'polypeptide(L)'
;MSRPSEGGVVWSDGDRAFRLHGGTSSRTGRQSYIDIPEVIGVAPPASAMLAFEHTGFNRVICKYREGLCCAYCGNTVTRQALTIDHILPRSRGGQLSMLNAVACCQHCNSLKGSRTPEEAGMALLLKPFVPTMAEVLYMMRPKTMSDRQLWYLKAQFKNASLRDYLSRALAA
;
A
#
# COMPACT_ATOMS: atom_id res chain seq x y z
N MET A 1 24.78 30.35 7.87
CA MET A 1 24.49 28.94 7.48
C MET A 1 23.08 28.61 7.99
N SER A 2 22.10 28.67 7.09
CA SER A 2 20.71 28.34 7.43
C SER A 2 20.60 26.83 7.61
N ARG A 3 20.00 26.37 8.74
CA ARG A 3 19.68 24.97 8.94
C ARG A 3 18.75 24.54 7.81
N PRO A 4 18.93 23.34 7.18
CA PRO A 4 17.96 22.81 6.25
C PRO A 4 16.64 22.67 7.01
N SER A 5 15.58 23.30 6.50
CA SER A 5 14.22 23.14 7.03
C SER A 5 13.86 21.65 6.95
N GLU A 6 13.46 21.05 8.07
CA GLU A 6 12.91 19.69 8.10
C GLU A 6 11.79 19.60 7.06
N GLY A 7 11.96 18.72 6.06
CA GLY A 7 10.97 18.52 5.00
C GLY A 7 11.22 19.23 3.68
N GLY A 8 12.45 19.62 3.37
CA GLY A 8 12.80 20.18 2.06
C GLY A 8 12.62 19.19 0.91
N VAL A 9 12.17 19.66 -0.27
CA VAL A 9 12.12 18.85 -1.51
C VAL A 9 13.55 18.47 -1.88
N VAL A 10 13.81 17.17 -2.01
CA VAL A 10 15.12 16.61 -2.36
C VAL A 10 15.24 16.40 -3.87
N TRP A 11 14.14 15.99 -4.51
CA TRP A 11 14.04 15.81 -5.95
C TRP A 11 12.56 15.85 -6.37
N SER A 12 12.33 16.03 -7.66
CA SER A 12 10.99 15.95 -8.26
C SER A 12 11.06 15.33 -9.64
N ASP A 13 9.98 14.71 -10.07
CA ASP A 13 9.83 14.11 -11.40
C ASP A 13 8.42 14.33 -11.93
N GLY A 14 8.31 14.40 -13.27
CA GLY A 14 7.05 14.60 -13.97
C GLY A 14 6.78 16.05 -14.33
N ASP A 15 5.77 16.20 -15.18
CA ASP A 15 5.27 17.50 -15.59
C ASP A 15 4.55 18.20 -14.42
N ARG A 16 4.20 19.48 -14.63
CA ARG A 16 3.42 20.22 -13.67
C ARG A 16 2.05 19.57 -13.45
N ALA A 17 1.80 19.06 -12.24
CA ALA A 17 0.51 18.51 -11.86
C ALA A 17 -0.52 19.64 -11.65
N PHE A 18 -0.11 20.72 -10.98
CA PHE A 18 -0.94 21.90 -10.80
C PHE A 18 -0.09 23.12 -10.45
N ARG A 19 -0.68 24.31 -10.62
CA ARG A 19 -0.04 25.59 -10.30
C ARG A 19 -0.72 26.22 -9.08
N LEU A 20 0.07 26.50 -8.05
CA LEU A 20 -0.36 27.36 -6.94
C LEU A 20 -0.06 28.80 -7.25
N HIS A 21 -1.05 29.66 -7.12
CA HIS A 21 -0.91 31.10 -7.29
C HIS A 21 -0.73 31.76 -5.92
N GLY A 22 0.30 32.58 -5.81
CA GLY A 22 0.57 33.39 -4.63
C GLY A 22 0.01 34.82 -4.78
N GLY A 23 0.52 35.72 -3.95
CA GLY A 23 0.15 37.15 -4.01
C GLY A 23 0.67 37.86 -5.23
N THR A 24 0.07 39.04 -5.53
CA THR A 24 0.53 39.94 -6.56
C THR A 24 1.51 40.98 -5.97
N SER A 25 2.67 41.11 -6.58
CA SER A 25 3.67 42.10 -6.19
C SER A 25 3.14 43.52 -6.37
N SER A 26 3.09 44.32 -5.31
CA SER A 26 2.68 45.71 -5.37
C SER A 26 3.64 46.58 -6.22
N ARG A 27 4.89 46.15 -6.37
CA ARG A 27 5.91 46.87 -7.15
C ARG A 27 5.86 46.54 -8.65
N THR A 28 5.54 45.30 -9.04
CA THR A 28 5.65 44.87 -10.45
C THR A 28 4.30 44.46 -11.06
N GLY A 29 3.22 44.39 -10.28
CA GLY A 29 1.92 43.91 -10.73
C GLY A 29 1.88 42.44 -11.11
N ARG A 30 3.01 41.71 -10.95
CA ARG A 30 3.08 40.28 -11.31
C ARG A 30 2.60 39.39 -10.17
N GLN A 31 1.78 38.41 -10.50
CA GLN A 31 1.38 37.36 -9.58
C GLN A 31 2.49 36.29 -9.49
N SER A 32 2.86 35.90 -8.28
CA SER A 32 3.77 34.78 -8.05
C SER A 32 3.03 33.44 -8.24
N TYR A 33 3.77 32.40 -8.60
CA TYR A 33 3.24 31.06 -8.68
C TYR A 33 4.34 30.03 -8.39
N ILE A 34 3.90 28.82 -8.02
CA ILE A 34 4.75 27.63 -7.89
C ILE A 34 4.11 26.52 -8.69
N ASP A 35 4.88 25.93 -9.59
CA ASP A 35 4.48 24.71 -10.31
C ASP A 35 4.83 23.49 -9.45
N ILE A 36 3.83 22.68 -9.15
CA ILE A 36 3.97 21.47 -8.37
C ILE A 36 4.07 20.28 -9.33
N PRO A 37 5.18 19.54 -9.36
CA PRO A 37 5.33 18.35 -10.20
C PRO A 37 4.48 17.19 -9.68
N GLU A 38 4.28 16.16 -10.52
CA GLU A 38 3.47 14.98 -10.17
C GLU A 38 4.06 14.15 -9.05
N VAL A 39 5.38 14.10 -8.96
CA VAL A 39 6.11 13.35 -7.94
C VAL A 39 7.13 14.26 -7.27
N ILE A 40 7.11 14.32 -5.96
CA ILE A 40 8.05 15.08 -5.14
C ILE A 40 8.70 14.15 -4.12
N GLY A 41 10.02 14.07 -4.14
CA GLY A 41 10.81 13.45 -3.09
C GLY A 41 11.09 14.46 -1.98
N VAL A 42 10.70 14.15 -0.77
CA VAL A 42 11.00 14.95 0.41
C VAL A 42 11.88 14.17 1.38
N ALA A 43 12.79 14.85 2.08
CA ALA A 43 13.51 14.24 3.19
C ALA A 43 12.55 14.12 4.38
N PRO A 44 12.15 12.90 4.79
CA PRO A 44 11.28 12.74 5.95
C PRO A 44 12.05 13.06 7.22
N PRO A 45 11.41 13.62 8.26
CA PRO A 45 12.01 13.71 9.58
C PRO A 45 12.32 12.30 10.12
N ALA A 46 13.38 12.15 10.92
CA ALA A 46 13.82 10.85 11.45
C ALA A 46 12.69 10.09 12.18
N SER A 47 11.81 10.79 12.88
CA SER A 47 10.63 10.22 13.54
C SER A 47 9.63 9.59 12.56
N ALA A 48 9.47 10.13 11.35
CA ALA A 48 8.59 9.58 10.34
C ALA A 48 9.20 8.31 9.71
N MET A 49 10.52 8.23 9.53
CA MET A 49 11.19 7.02 9.04
C MET A 49 10.95 5.83 9.97
N LEU A 50 11.07 6.03 11.29
CA LEU A 50 10.81 4.98 12.28
C LEU A 50 9.34 4.53 12.30
N ALA A 51 8.39 5.43 12.04
CA ALA A 51 6.98 5.09 11.98
C ALA A 51 6.62 4.19 10.76
N PHE A 52 7.39 4.26 9.67
CA PHE A 52 7.18 3.43 8.47
C PHE A 52 7.75 2.01 8.59
N GLU A 53 8.73 1.78 9.49
CA GLU A 53 9.35 0.46 9.66
C GLU A 53 8.52 -0.50 10.52
N HIS A 54 7.55 0.01 11.28
CA HIS A 54 6.76 -0.78 12.24
C HIS A 54 5.26 -0.66 12.00
N THR A 55 4.78 -0.97 10.79
CA THR A 55 3.36 -1.22 10.63
C THR A 55 3.03 -2.56 11.28
N GLY A 56 2.58 -2.54 12.53
CA GLY A 56 1.94 -3.68 13.18
C GLY A 56 0.80 -4.20 12.29
N PHE A 57 0.14 -5.27 12.69
CA PHE A 57 -0.97 -5.82 11.91
C PHE A 57 -2.06 -4.77 11.67
N ASN A 58 -2.43 -4.58 10.41
CA ASN A 58 -3.52 -3.70 9.98
C ASN A 58 -4.47 -4.45 9.05
N ARG A 59 -5.74 -4.58 9.48
CA ARG A 59 -6.79 -5.30 8.73
C ARG A 59 -7.04 -4.72 7.33
N VAL A 60 -6.99 -3.41 7.19
CA VAL A 60 -7.23 -2.73 5.91
C VAL A 60 -6.09 -3.02 4.95
N ILE A 61 -4.85 -2.85 5.41
CA ILE A 61 -3.65 -3.16 4.61
C ILE A 61 -3.63 -4.64 4.21
N CYS A 62 -3.96 -5.55 5.13
CA CYS A 62 -4.06 -6.98 4.83
C CYS A 62 -5.06 -7.27 3.70
N LYS A 63 -6.25 -6.66 3.72
CA LYS A 63 -7.25 -6.81 2.65
C LYS A 63 -6.78 -6.26 1.29
N TYR A 64 -6.09 -5.13 1.29
CA TYR A 64 -5.53 -4.55 0.07
C TYR A 64 -4.32 -5.33 -0.44
N ARG A 65 -3.54 -5.97 0.43
CA ARG A 65 -2.42 -6.83 0.05
C ARG A 65 -2.87 -7.99 -0.84
N GLU A 66 -4.03 -8.59 -0.57
CA GLU A 66 -4.67 -9.63 -1.41
C GLU A 66 -5.49 -9.04 -2.57
N GLY A 67 -5.39 -7.74 -2.87
CA GLY A 67 -6.12 -7.11 -3.97
C GLY A 67 -7.65 -7.13 -3.79
N LEU A 68 -8.14 -7.13 -2.56
CA LEU A 68 -9.56 -7.29 -2.20
C LEU A 68 -10.16 -8.63 -2.67
N CYS A 69 -9.31 -9.65 -2.88
CA CYS A 69 -9.68 -11.01 -3.24
C CYS A 69 -9.49 -11.95 -2.07
N CYS A 70 -10.13 -13.11 -2.13
CA CYS A 70 -9.89 -14.19 -1.18
C CYS A 70 -8.50 -14.80 -1.41
N ALA A 71 -7.67 -14.87 -0.36
CA ALA A 71 -6.32 -15.43 -0.43
C ALA A 71 -6.28 -16.92 -0.82
N TYR A 72 -7.39 -17.65 -0.72
CA TYR A 72 -7.49 -19.06 -1.04
C TYR A 72 -8.13 -19.34 -2.39
N CYS A 73 -9.34 -18.84 -2.66
CA CYS A 73 -10.07 -19.12 -3.90
C CYS A 73 -9.95 -18.03 -4.98
N GLY A 74 -9.36 -16.88 -4.67
CA GLY A 74 -9.20 -15.77 -5.61
C GLY A 74 -10.46 -14.95 -5.90
N ASN A 75 -11.63 -15.37 -5.39
CA ASN A 75 -12.86 -14.64 -5.65
C ASN A 75 -12.82 -13.22 -5.11
N THR A 76 -13.14 -12.25 -5.96
CA THR A 76 -13.30 -10.85 -5.58
C THR A 76 -14.58 -10.68 -4.78
N VAL A 77 -14.46 -10.04 -3.63
CA VAL A 77 -15.60 -9.70 -2.76
C VAL A 77 -15.46 -8.27 -2.24
N THR A 78 -16.53 -7.71 -1.74
CA THR A 78 -16.45 -6.37 -1.15
C THR A 78 -15.48 -6.36 0.02
N ARG A 79 -14.80 -5.23 0.26
CA ARG A 79 -13.88 -5.08 1.40
C ARG A 79 -14.54 -5.43 2.74
N GLN A 80 -15.83 -5.16 2.88
CA GLN A 80 -16.60 -5.46 4.09
C GLN A 80 -16.81 -6.98 4.27
N ALA A 81 -17.03 -7.70 3.17
CA ALA A 81 -17.28 -9.15 3.18
C ALA A 81 -16.00 -9.99 3.37
N LEU A 82 -14.81 -9.41 3.17
CA LEU A 82 -13.56 -10.08 3.51
C LEU A 82 -13.38 -10.19 5.01
N THR A 83 -13.10 -11.39 5.47
CA THR A 83 -12.68 -11.72 6.84
C THR A 83 -11.16 -11.78 6.94
N ILE A 84 -10.62 -11.80 8.15
CA ILE A 84 -9.19 -12.04 8.41
C ILE A 84 -9.07 -13.43 9.04
N ASP A 85 -8.28 -14.28 8.40
CA ASP A 85 -7.95 -15.61 8.87
C ASP A 85 -6.50 -15.70 9.34
N HIS A 86 -6.25 -16.52 10.35
CA HIS A 86 -4.89 -16.86 10.81
C HIS A 86 -4.39 -18.10 10.05
N ILE A 87 -3.27 -17.99 9.37
CA ILE A 87 -2.62 -19.11 8.65
C ILE A 87 -2.34 -20.24 9.64
N LEU A 88 -1.52 -19.98 10.67
CA LEU A 88 -1.45 -20.80 11.85
C LEU A 88 -2.59 -20.40 12.80
N PRO A 89 -3.56 -21.27 13.09
CA PRO A 89 -4.73 -20.94 13.87
C PRO A 89 -4.41 -20.40 15.27
N ARG A 90 -5.22 -19.48 15.76
CA ARG A 90 -5.07 -18.91 17.10
C ARG A 90 -5.11 -20.00 18.20
N SER A 91 -5.93 -21.04 18.03
CA SER A 91 -6.01 -22.18 18.93
C SER A 91 -4.72 -23.00 19.02
N ARG A 92 -3.80 -22.81 18.07
CA ARG A 92 -2.48 -23.45 18.00
C ARG A 92 -1.33 -22.45 18.27
N GLY A 93 -1.61 -21.33 18.92
CA GLY A 93 -0.62 -20.32 19.26
C GLY A 93 -0.30 -19.31 18.15
N GLY A 94 -1.04 -19.31 17.03
CA GLY A 94 -0.85 -18.35 15.95
C GLY A 94 -1.12 -16.92 16.39
N GLN A 95 -0.11 -16.06 16.29
CA GLN A 95 -0.20 -14.64 16.61
C GLN A 95 -0.75 -13.84 15.42
N LEU A 96 -1.52 -12.79 15.70
CA LEU A 96 -2.03 -11.90 14.67
C LEU A 96 -0.92 -10.97 14.16
N SER A 97 -0.44 -11.22 12.96
CA SER A 97 0.61 -10.44 12.30
C SER A 97 0.39 -10.39 10.79
N MET A 98 1.08 -9.50 10.09
CA MET A 98 1.03 -9.44 8.62
C MET A 98 1.57 -10.73 7.96
N LEU A 99 2.41 -11.50 8.65
CA LEU A 99 2.96 -12.77 8.14
C LEU A 99 2.08 -13.97 8.45
N ASN A 100 1.20 -13.88 9.45
CA ASN A 100 0.31 -14.97 9.86
C ASN A 100 -1.17 -14.68 9.61
N ALA A 101 -1.51 -13.60 8.93
CA ALA A 101 -2.89 -13.24 8.63
C ALA A 101 -3.10 -13.06 7.13
N VAL A 102 -4.24 -13.49 6.62
CA VAL A 102 -4.68 -13.29 5.23
C VAL A 102 -6.13 -12.83 5.19
N ALA A 103 -6.47 -12.09 4.13
CA ALA A 103 -7.86 -11.75 3.86
C ALA A 103 -8.51 -12.88 3.05
N CYS A 104 -9.67 -13.34 3.47
CA CYS A 104 -10.38 -14.41 2.76
C CYS A 104 -11.90 -14.21 2.84
N CYS A 105 -12.64 -14.87 1.94
CA CYS A 105 -14.09 -14.90 2.00
C CYS A 105 -14.55 -15.76 3.18
N GLN A 106 -15.76 -15.50 3.68
CA GLN A 106 -16.33 -16.21 4.81
C GLN A 106 -16.41 -17.73 4.56
N HIS A 107 -16.71 -18.15 3.32
CA HIS A 107 -16.79 -19.57 2.95
C HIS A 107 -15.44 -20.29 3.16
N CYS A 108 -14.34 -19.76 2.60
CA CYS A 108 -13.02 -20.34 2.75
C CYS A 108 -12.53 -20.31 4.20
N ASN A 109 -12.83 -19.23 4.93
CA ASN A 109 -12.49 -19.12 6.34
C ASN A 109 -13.17 -20.23 7.18
N SER A 110 -14.47 -20.45 6.95
CA SER A 110 -15.23 -21.51 7.62
C SER A 110 -14.75 -22.91 7.21
N LEU A 111 -14.44 -23.13 5.93
CA LEU A 111 -13.94 -24.40 5.41
C LEU A 111 -12.57 -24.75 6.02
N LYS A 112 -11.68 -23.77 6.17
CA LYS A 112 -10.37 -23.98 6.81
C LYS A 112 -10.52 -24.27 8.31
N GLY A 113 -11.35 -23.51 9.01
CA GLY A 113 -11.57 -23.66 10.45
C GLY A 113 -10.26 -23.51 11.26
N SER A 114 -10.04 -24.41 12.22
CA SER A 114 -8.84 -24.43 13.08
C SER A 114 -7.67 -25.25 12.52
N ARG A 115 -7.68 -25.56 11.22
CA ARG A 115 -6.59 -26.25 10.51
C ARG A 115 -5.62 -25.24 9.89
N THR A 116 -4.40 -25.70 9.57
CA THR A 116 -3.51 -24.93 8.67
C THR A 116 -4.02 -25.03 7.21
N PRO A 117 -3.57 -24.16 6.30
CA PRO A 117 -3.94 -24.28 4.88
C PRO A 117 -3.59 -25.65 4.30
N GLU A 118 -2.43 -26.20 4.64
CA GLU A 118 -1.96 -27.51 4.17
C GLU A 118 -2.88 -28.64 4.66
N GLU A 119 -3.24 -28.64 5.94
CA GLU A 119 -4.17 -29.60 6.53
C GLU A 119 -5.59 -29.50 5.97
N ALA A 120 -5.98 -28.30 5.51
CA ALA A 120 -7.26 -28.06 4.87
C ALA A 120 -7.25 -28.36 3.37
N GLY A 121 -6.10 -28.69 2.77
CA GLY A 121 -5.93 -28.83 1.33
C GLY A 121 -6.10 -27.53 0.55
N MET A 122 -5.82 -26.40 1.20
CA MET A 122 -6.04 -25.06 0.65
C MET A 122 -4.69 -24.37 0.43
N ALA A 123 -4.39 -24.00 -0.84
CA ALA A 123 -3.18 -23.26 -1.16
C ALA A 123 -3.40 -21.76 -1.00
N LEU A 124 -2.38 -21.05 -0.54
CA LEU A 124 -2.34 -19.58 -0.58
C LEU A 124 -1.93 -19.10 -1.97
N LEU A 125 -2.69 -18.18 -2.55
CA LEU A 125 -2.41 -17.58 -3.85
C LEU A 125 -1.23 -16.61 -3.81
N LEU A 126 -0.98 -16.01 -2.64
CA LEU A 126 0.13 -15.12 -2.38
C LEU A 126 0.76 -15.47 -1.03
N LYS A 127 2.08 -15.64 -1.00
CA LYS A 127 2.80 -15.82 0.27
C LYS A 127 2.70 -14.53 1.08
N PRO A 128 2.29 -14.59 2.36
CA PRO A 128 2.19 -13.41 3.21
C PRO A 128 3.51 -12.68 3.37
N PHE A 129 3.45 -11.36 3.36
CA PHE A 129 4.60 -10.47 3.54
C PHE A 129 4.18 -9.20 4.27
N VAL A 130 5.14 -8.47 4.79
CA VAL A 130 4.94 -7.11 5.33
C VAL A 130 5.14 -6.12 4.19
N PRO A 131 4.08 -5.42 3.74
CA PRO A 131 4.22 -4.49 2.64
C PRO A 131 4.97 -3.22 3.05
N THR A 132 5.76 -2.68 2.13
CA THR A 132 6.36 -1.35 2.24
C THR A 132 5.28 -0.27 2.05
N MET A 133 5.59 0.99 2.41
CA MET A 133 4.65 2.09 2.20
C MET A 133 4.34 2.31 0.70
N ALA A 134 5.31 2.15 -0.17
CA ALA A 134 5.09 2.24 -1.62
C ALA A 134 4.11 1.17 -2.12
N GLU A 135 4.24 -0.06 -1.62
CA GLU A 135 3.33 -1.16 -1.92
C GLU A 135 1.93 -0.89 -1.37
N VAL A 136 1.82 -0.37 -0.13
CA VAL A 136 0.52 0.02 0.47
C VAL A 136 -0.16 1.10 -0.36
N LEU A 137 0.54 2.19 -0.69
CA LEU A 137 0.00 3.29 -1.50
C LEU A 137 -0.45 2.80 -2.88
N TYR A 138 0.35 1.95 -3.52
CA TYR A 138 -0.02 1.36 -4.81
C TYR A 138 -1.27 0.48 -4.71
N MET A 139 -1.37 -0.37 -3.71
CA MET A 139 -2.53 -1.25 -3.50
C MET A 139 -3.81 -0.47 -3.18
N MET A 140 -3.69 0.58 -2.38
CA MET A 140 -4.83 1.43 -2.01
C MET A 140 -5.19 2.46 -3.08
N ARG A 141 -4.33 2.68 -4.06
CA ARG A 141 -4.35 3.68 -5.14
C ARG A 141 -5.67 4.48 -5.23
N PRO A 142 -5.65 5.78 -4.85
CA PRO A 142 -6.78 6.67 -5.09
C PRO A 142 -7.01 6.81 -6.60
N LYS A 143 -8.27 6.98 -7.02
CA LYS A 143 -8.61 7.22 -8.44
C LYS A 143 -7.95 8.47 -9.04
N THR A 144 -7.46 9.35 -8.19
CA THR A 144 -6.75 10.60 -8.56
C THR A 144 -5.26 10.40 -8.86
N MET A 145 -4.72 9.20 -8.66
CA MET A 145 -3.31 8.92 -8.89
C MET A 145 -3.03 8.73 -10.38
N SER A 146 -2.03 9.44 -10.90
CA SER A 146 -1.63 9.33 -12.32
C SER A 146 -0.87 8.03 -12.60
N ASP A 147 -0.82 7.63 -13.88
CA ASP A 147 -0.05 6.45 -14.31
C ASP A 147 1.44 6.58 -13.99
N ARG A 148 1.99 7.80 -14.06
CA ARG A 148 3.38 8.11 -13.70
C ARG A 148 3.63 7.86 -12.21
N GLN A 149 2.72 8.30 -11.33
CA GLN A 149 2.81 8.05 -9.90
C GLN A 149 2.72 6.54 -9.59
N LEU A 150 1.82 5.83 -10.27
CA LEU A 150 1.70 4.37 -10.15
C LEU A 150 2.96 3.66 -10.61
N TRP A 151 3.55 4.09 -11.74
CA TRP A 151 4.81 3.54 -12.26
C TRP A 151 5.95 3.73 -11.24
N TYR A 152 6.06 4.93 -10.67
CA TYR A 152 7.07 5.24 -9.65
C TYR A 152 6.92 4.36 -8.41
N LEU A 153 5.70 4.17 -7.90
CA LEU A 153 5.45 3.29 -6.76
C LEU A 153 5.82 1.84 -7.07
N LYS A 154 5.47 1.34 -8.27
CA LYS A 154 5.85 0.00 -8.73
C LYS A 154 7.37 -0.22 -8.75
N ALA A 155 8.14 0.79 -9.13
CA ALA A 155 9.60 0.71 -9.15
C ALA A 155 10.20 0.52 -7.75
N GLN A 156 9.47 0.89 -6.68
CA GLN A 156 9.90 0.77 -5.28
C GLN A 156 9.51 -0.57 -4.62
N PHE A 157 8.85 -1.49 -5.35
CA PHE A 157 8.41 -2.75 -4.76
C PHE A 157 9.58 -3.65 -4.40
N LYS A 158 9.62 -4.05 -3.13
CA LYS A 158 10.59 -5.04 -2.61
C LYS A 158 10.15 -6.48 -2.91
N ASN A 159 8.83 -6.73 -2.99
CA ASN A 159 8.28 -8.06 -3.24
C ASN A 159 7.97 -8.27 -4.73
N ALA A 160 8.79 -9.09 -5.42
CA ALA A 160 8.59 -9.40 -6.84
C ALA A 160 7.27 -10.16 -7.09
N SER A 161 6.88 -11.06 -6.18
CA SER A 161 5.64 -11.84 -6.31
C SER A 161 4.38 -10.98 -6.24
N LEU A 162 4.43 -9.84 -5.54
CA LEU A 162 3.32 -8.89 -5.50
C LEU A 162 3.09 -8.26 -6.87
N ARG A 163 4.15 -7.98 -7.61
CA ARG A 163 4.10 -7.38 -8.95
C ARG A 163 3.29 -8.24 -9.91
N ASP A 164 3.56 -9.55 -9.90
CA ASP A 164 2.88 -10.53 -10.75
C ASP A 164 1.45 -10.81 -10.30
N TYR A 165 1.24 -10.91 -8.98
CA TYR A 165 -0.08 -11.13 -8.39
C TYR A 165 -1.04 -9.98 -8.70
N LEU A 166 -0.62 -8.73 -8.46
CA LEU A 166 -1.45 -7.55 -8.73
C LEU A 166 -1.70 -7.34 -10.24
N SER A 167 -0.77 -7.73 -11.10
CA SER A 167 -0.99 -7.67 -12.55
C SER A 167 -2.13 -8.61 -12.98
N ARG A 168 -2.25 -9.77 -12.36
CA ARG A 168 -3.35 -10.73 -12.63
C ARG A 168 -4.67 -10.31 -11.99
N ALA A 169 -4.64 -9.84 -10.74
CA ALA A 169 -5.83 -9.43 -10.01
C ALA A 169 -6.48 -8.14 -10.55
N LEU A 170 -5.75 -7.36 -11.33
CA LEU A 170 -6.21 -6.10 -11.92
C LEU A 170 -6.62 -6.24 -13.39
N ALA A 171 -6.30 -7.38 -14.01
CA ALA A 171 -6.70 -7.73 -15.39
C ALA A 171 -8.03 -8.51 -15.42
N ALA A 172 -8.53 -8.96 -14.28
CA ALA A 172 -9.82 -9.65 -14.09
C ALA A 172 -10.91 -8.69 -13.62
#